data_1dd7193da7e595f96e96b5d19a9e1c22
#
_entry.id   1dd7193da7e595f96e96b5d19a9e1c22
#
_cell.length_a   1.000
_cell.length_b   1.000
_cell.length_c   1.000
_cell.angle_alpha   90.00
_cell.angle_beta   90.00
_cell.angle_gamma   90.00
#
_symmetry.space_group_name_H-M   'P 1'
#
loop_
_entity.id
_entity.type
_entity.pdbx_description
1 polymer ?
#
loop_
_entity_poly.entity_id
_entity_poly.type
_entity_poly.pdbx_seq_one_letter_code
_entity_poly.pdbx_strand_id
1 'polypeptide(L)'
;DKNEHIVNFDMLEMAYKFTTVNFNYYDVVNVMSKGPNPRGKKRNLYKTLDGKELDLYGLIVESLAKNPPIMELDFDTVYDRIINLIPKTEAKPDRNSVKSHLNNLQTILKEKEEIYKAIEWKDGKVYVLDPLFLFYLRWGRMNG
;
A
#
# COMPACT_ATOMS: atom_id res chain seq x y z
N ASP A 1 -11.03 -25.93 -11.57
CA ASP A 1 -11.20 -27.02 -10.62
C ASP A 1 -10.97 -26.54 -9.20
N LYS A 2 -11.89 -26.84 -8.31
CA LYS A 2 -11.83 -26.42 -6.89
C LYS A 2 -10.59 -26.96 -6.18
N ASN A 3 -10.13 -28.16 -6.53
CA ASN A 3 -8.96 -28.75 -5.92
C ASN A 3 -7.67 -28.05 -6.35
N GLU A 4 -7.60 -27.57 -7.57
CA GLU A 4 -6.46 -26.77 -8.06
C GLU A 4 -6.37 -25.44 -7.34
N HIS A 5 -7.50 -24.78 -7.07
CA HIS A 5 -7.51 -23.53 -6.33
C HIS A 5 -7.03 -23.70 -4.89
N ILE A 6 -7.42 -24.78 -4.22
CA ILE A 6 -6.98 -25.07 -2.84
C ILE A 6 -5.46 -25.33 -2.82
N VAL A 7 -4.96 -26.15 -3.72
CA VAL A 7 -3.53 -26.44 -3.84
C VAL A 7 -2.74 -25.15 -4.12
N ASN A 8 -3.23 -24.29 -5.02
CA ASN A 8 -2.58 -23.02 -5.34
C ASN A 8 -2.54 -22.08 -4.14
N PHE A 9 -3.59 -22.06 -3.30
CA PHE A 9 -3.62 -21.23 -2.10
C PHE A 9 -2.54 -21.66 -1.11
N ASP A 10 -2.40 -22.97 -0.83
CA ASP A 10 -1.39 -23.48 0.06
C ASP A 10 0.03 -23.21 -0.47
N MET A 11 0.23 -23.36 -1.77
CA MET A 11 1.51 -23.05 -2.41
C MET A 11 1.84 -21.57 -2.31
N LEU A 12 0.84 -20.69 -2.48
CA LEU A 12 1.03 -19.25 -2.34
C LEU A 12 1.37 -18.87 -0.89
N GLU A 13 0.74 -19.52 0.08
CA GLU A 13 1.04 -19.27 1.49
C GLU A 13 2.49 -19.69 1.83
N MET A 14 2.93 -20.82 1.34
CA MET A 14 4.31 -21.28 1.53
C MET A 14 5.31 -20.35 0.82
N ALA A 15 5.01 -19.95 -0.41
CA ALA A 15 5.83 -19.01 -1.16
C ALA A 15 5.89 -17.66 -0.47
N TYR A 16 4.75 -17.18 0.06
CA TYR A 16 4.69 -15.95 0.84
C TYR A 16 5.61 -16.00 2.05
N LYS A 17 5.53 -17.05 2.86
CA LYS A 17 6.39 -17.21 4.03
C LYS A 17 7.87 -17.22 3.67
N PHE A 18 8.21 -17.93 2.61
CA PHE A 18 9.58 -17.97 2.10
C PHE A 18 10.05 -16.60 1.62
N THR A 19 9.22 -15.91 0.86
CA THR A 19 9.55 -14.62 0.26
C THR A 19 9.70 -13.52 1.33
N THR A 20 8.88 -13.51 2.37
CA THR A 20 8.98 -12.51 3.45
C THR A 20 10.28 -12.65 4.23
N VAL A 21 10.83 -13.85 4.33
CA VAL A 21 12.15 -14.06 4.93
C VAL A 21 13.25 -13.44 4.06
N ASN A 22 13.11 -13.50 2.73
CA ASN A 22 14.15 -13.06 1.80
C ASN A 22 14.07 -11.58 1.42
N PHE A 23 12.85 -11.02 1.24
CA PHE A 23 12.66 -9.69 0.67
C PHE A 23 12.25 -8.61 1.66
N ASN A 24 11.95 -8.97 2.90
CA ASN A 24 11.64 -8.02 3.96
C ASN A 24 10.56 -6.99 3.57
N TYR A 25 9.38 -7.46 3.21
CA TYR A 25 8.22 -6.62 2.85
C TYR A 25 7.83 -5.64 3.97
N TYR A 26 8.11 -6.01 5.21
CA TYR A 26 7.87 -5.13 6.35
C TYR A 26 8.57 -3.79 6.19
N ASP A 27 9.83 -3.80 5.76
CA ASP A 27 10.58 -2.56 5.56
C ASP A 27 9.98 -1.69 4.46
N VAL A 28 9.52 -2.31 3.38
CA VAL A 28 8.84 -1.56 2.29
C VAL A 28 7.60 -0.84 2.83
N VAL A 29 6.74 -1.57 3.52
CA VAL A 29 5.50 -1.01 4.08
C VAL A 29 5.82 0.07 5.12
N ASN A 30 6.83 -0.15 5.94
CA ASN A 30 7.24 0.81 6.96
C ASN A 30 7.72 2.13 6.33
N VAL A 31 8.55 2.04 5.30
CA VAL A 31 9.03 3.22 4.57
C VAL A 31 7.86 3.96 3.91
N MET A 32 6.94 3.23 3.27
CA MET A 32 5.77 3.83 2.62
C MET A 32 4.85 4.52 3.62
N SER A 33 4.54 3.86 4.72
CA SER A 33 3.63 4.40 5.74
C SER A 33 4.21 5.60 6.46
N LYS A 34 5.52 5.61 6.67
CA LYS A 34 6.23 6.70 7.32
C LYS A 34 6.34 7.93 6.41
N GLY A 35 6.56 7.71 5.12
CA GLY A 35 6.78 8.78 4.16
C GLY A 35 8.08 9.54 4.41
N PRO A 36 8.25 10.73 3.80
CA PRO A 36 9.43 11.56 4.01
C PRO A 36 9.46 12.13 5.44
N ASN A 37 10.64 12.50 5.91
CA ASN A 37 10.78 13.14 7.21
C ASN A 37 9.96 14.44 7.24
N PRO A 38 9.06 14.63 8.23
CA PRO A 38 8.31 15.86 8.31
C PRO A 38 9.24 17.02 8.69
N ARG A 39 9.12 18.11 7.92
CA ARG A 39 9.91 19.32 8.17
C ARG A 39 9.18 20.25 9.14
N GLY A 40 8.96 19.79 10.40
CA GLY A 40 8.41 20.59 11.46
C GLY A 40 6.90 20.79 11.45
N LYS A 41 6.16 20.26 10.51
CA LYS A 41 4.70 20.30 10.48
C LYS A 41 4.11 18.91 10.70
N LYS A 42 3.11 18.82 11.60
CA LYS A 42 2.33 17.60 11.74
C LYS A 42 1.50 17.37 10.49
N ARG A 43 1.47 16.12 10.03
CA ARG A 43 0.60 15.73 8.92
C ARG A 43 -0.85 15.67 9.39
N ASN A 44 -1.77 15.97 8.49
CA ASN A 44 -3.19 15.78 8.74
C ASN A 44 -3.47 14.30 8.94
N LEU A 45 -4.29 14.00 9.94
CA LEU A 45 -4.76 12.64 10.19
C LEU A 45 -6.22 12.52 9.71
N TYR A 46 -6.53 11.38 9.13
CA TYR A 46 -7.86 11.05 8.63
C TYR A 46 -8.39 9.86 9.39
N LYS A 47 -9.64 9.97 9.83
CA LYS A 47 -10.30 8.87 10.54
C LYS A 47 -10.85 7.86 9.53
N THR A 48 -10.54 6.60 9.73
CA THR A 48 -10.99 5.54 8.84
C THR A 48 -12.26 4.86 9.38
N LEU A 49 -12.94 4.10 8.51
CA LEU A 49 -14.15 3.37 8.87
C LEU A 49 -13.93 2.35 9.99
N ASP A 50 -12.72 1.79 10.08
CA ASP A 50 -12.36 0.82 11.12
C ASP A 50 -11.80 1.47 12.39
N GLY A 51 -11.90 2.80 12.51
CA GLY A 51 -11.53 3.53 13.71
C GLY A 51 -10.07 3.92 13.84
N LYS A 52 -9.26 3.69 12.82
CA LYS A 52 -7.86 4.12 12.81
C LYS A 52 -7.73 5.59 12.45
N GLU A 53 -6.65 6.20 12.89
CA GLU A 53 -6.25 7.53 12.43
C GLU A 53 -4.97 7.38 11.61
N LEU A 54 -5.04 7.71 10.32
CA LEU A 54 -3.94 7.57 9.39
C LEU A 54 -3.67 8.88 8.67
N ASP A 55 -2.39 9.18 8.44
CA ASP A 55 -2.03 10.22 7.50
C ASP A 55 -2.24 9.72 6.06
N LEU A 56 -1.99 10.58 5.09
CA LEU A 56 -2.25 10.22 3.69
C LEU A 56 -1.32 9.11 3.19
N TYR A 57 -0.10 9.01 3.72
CA TYR A 57 0.79 7.88 3.38
C TYR A 57 0.21 6.55 3.85
N GLY A 58 -0.30 6.51 5.07
CA GLY A 58 -0.99 5.33 5.58
C GLY A 58 -2.23 4.97 4.77
N LEU A 59 -3.01 5.97 4.36
CA LEU A 59 -4.19 5.74 3.50
C LEU A 59 -3.80 5.16 2.13
N ILE A 60 -2.69 5.61 1.55
CA ILE A 60 -2.21 5.05 0.28
C ILE A 60 -1.88 3.57 0.45
N VAL A 61 -1.15 3.19 1.50
CA VAL A 61 -0.85 1.79 1.77
C VAL A 61 -2.12 0.97 1.92
N GLU A 62 -3.08 1.45 2.71
CA GLU A 62 -4.35 0.74 2.92
C GLU A 62 -5.16 0.62 1.62
N SER A 63 -5.09 1.62 0.74
CA SER A 63 -5.79 1.56 -0.55
C SER A 63 -5.26 0.44 -1.44
N LEU A 64 -3.96 0.19 -1.41
CA LEU A 64 -3.35 -0.90 -2.17
C LEU A 64 -3.75 -2.28 -1.61
N ALA A 65 -4.01 -2.35 -0.31
CA ALA A 65 -4.42 -3.59 0.36
C ALA A 65 -5.89 -3.95 0.15
N LYS A 66 -6.70 -3.06 -0.44
CA LYS A 66 -8.14 -3.27 -0.62
C LYS A 66 -8.47 -4.32 -1.69
N ASN A 67 -9.66 -4.91 -1.53
CA ASN A 67 -10.25 -5.81 -2.52
C ASN A 67 -10.89 -5.04 -3.68
N PRO A 68 -10.82 -5.57 -4.90
CA PRO A 68 -10.02 -6.74 -5.30
C PRO A 68 -8.53 -6.39 -5.39
N PRO A 69 -7.63 -7.37 -5.23
CA PRO A 69 -6.21 -7.13 -5.43
C PRO A 69 -5.93 -6.81 -6.90
N ILE A 70 -5.32 -5.67 -7.15
CA ILE A 70 -5.03 -5.19 -8.51
C ILE A 70 -3.56 -4.84 -8.59
N MET A 71 -2.90 -5.32 -9.65
CA MET A 71 -1.47 -5.10 -9.88
C MET A 71 -1.17 -3.76 -10.53
N GLU A 72 -2.15 -3.18 -11.21
CA GLU A 72 -1.99 -1.90 -11.89
C GLU A 72 -3.22 -1.04 -11.59
N LEU A 73 -3.02 0.04 -10.84
CA LEU A 73 -4.10 0.94 -10.44
C LEU A 73 -3.85 2.32 -11.03
N ASP A 74 -4.81 2.84 -11.81
CA ASP A 74 -4.75 4.24 -12.20
C ASP A 74 -5.01 5.14 -10.98
N PHE A 75 -4.69 6.43 -11.15
CA PHE A 75 -4.85 7.40 -10.06
C PHE A 75 -6.28 7.46 -9.55
N ASP A 76 -7.27 7.42 -10.43
CA ASP A 76 -8.67 7.51 -10.04
C ASP A 76 -9.07 6.32 -9.15
N THR A 77 -8.60 5.12 -9.46
CA THR A 77 -8.84 3.94 -8.64
C THR A 77 -8.21 4.08 -7.26
N VAL A 78 -6.95 4.54 -7.19
CA VAL A 78 -6.28 4.79 -5.89
C VAL A 78 -7.06 5.82 -5.08
N TYR A 79 -7.44 6.93 -5.70
CA TYR A 79 -8.18 8.00 -5.04
C TYR A 79 -9.53 7.50 -4.53
N ASP A 80 -10.29 6.78 -5.34
CA ASP A 80 -11.58 6.23 -4.94
C ASP A 80 -11.45 5.26 -3.78
N ARG A 81 -10.42 4.42 -3.78
CA ARG A 81 -10.15 3.51 -2.66
C ARG A 81 -9.84 4.28 -1.37
N ILE A 82 -9.07 5.36 -1.45
CA ILE A 82 -8.79 6.22 -0.30
C ILE A 82 -10.07 6.85 0.23
N ILE A 83 -10.88 7.44 -0.64
CA ILE A 83 -12.16 8.07 -0.25
C ILE A 83 -13.07 7.07 0.45
N ASN A 84 -13.12 5.84 -0.05
CA ASN A 84 -13.96 4.79 0.52
C ASN A 84 -13.46 4.22 1.85
N LEU A 85 -12.22 4.52 2.24
CA LEU A 85 -11.70 4.20 3.57
C LEU A 85 -12.20 5.15 4.66
N ILE A 86 -12.71 6.32 4.27
CA ILE A 86 -13.06 7.41 5.17
C ILE A 86 -14.58 7.51 5.27
N PRO A 87 -15.16 7.67 6.48
CA PRO A 87 -16.60 7.89 6.63
C PRO A 87 -17.08 9.09 5.81
N LYS A 88 -18.32 9.01 5.31
CA LYS A 88 -18.91 10.08 4.49
C LYS A 88 -18.97 11.42 5.20
N THR A 89 -19.07 11.40 6.53
CA THR A 89 -19.17 12.59 7.37
C THR A 89 -17.84 13.28 7.66
N GLU A 90 -16.73 12.60 7.36
CA GLU A 90 -15.37 13.09 7.67
C GLU A 90 -14.74 13.79 6.47
N ALA A 91 -13.80 14.69 6.76
CA ALA A 91 -13.02 15.38 5.74
C ALA A 91 -12.18 14.39 4.93
N LYS A 92 -12.04 14.66 3.66
CA LYS A 92 -11.31 13.80 2.72
C LYS A 92 -10.12 14.56 2.12
N PRO A 93 -9.03 13.87 1.78
CA PRO A 93 -7.91 14.49 1.10
C PRO A 93 -8.30 14.91 -0.32
N ASP A 94 -7.70 15.99 -0.80
CA ASP A 94 -7.90 16.40 -2.19
C ASP A 94 -7.01 15.61 -3.15
N ARG A 95 -7.37 15.64 -4.43
CA ARG A 95 -6.67 14.86 -5.47
C ARG A 95 -5.21 15.28 -5.63
N ASN A 96 -4.94 16.58 -5.57
CA ASN A 96 -3.57 17.08 -5.73
C ASN A 96 -2.66 16.65 -4.58
N SER A 97 -3.18 16.63 -3.36
CA SER A 97 -2.44 16.12 -2.21
C SER A 97 -2.09 14.64 -2.36
N VAL A 98 -3.01 13.83 -2.86
CA VAL A 98 -2.74 12.41 -3.10
C VAL A 98 -1.65 12.23 -4.16
N LYS A 99 -1.73 12.97 -5.28
CA LYS A 99 -0.70 12.93 -6.31
C LYS A 99 0.67 13.34 -5.79
N SER A 100 0.71 14.40 -5.01
CA SER A 100 1.95 14.87 -4.40
C SER A 100 2.57 13.82 -3.47
N HIS A 101 1.74 13.14 -2.69
CA HIS A 101 2.20 12.08 -1.81
C HIS A 101 2.71 10.87 -2.58
N LEU A 102 2.05 10.49 -3.67
CA LEU A 102 2.53 9.41 -4.55
C LEU A 102 3.89 9.75 -5.17
N ASN A 103 4.06 11.00 -5.62
CA ASN A 103 5.35 11.48 -6.14
C ASN A 103 6.45 11.39 -5.07
N ASN A 104 6.14 11.81 -3.85
CA ASN A 104 7.09 11.71 -2.73
C ASN A 104 7.47 10.28 -2.43
N LEU A 105 6.49 9.37 -2.43
CA LEU A 105 6.76 7.95 -2.23
C LEU A 105 7.68 7.39 -3.32
N GLN A 106 7.43 7.72 -4.57
CA GLN A 106 8.28 7.26 -5.67
C GLN A 106 9.72 7.75 -5.50
N THR A 107 9.90 8.99 -5.08
CA THR A 107 11.22 9.55 -4.82
C THR A 107 11.94 8.79 -3.72
N ILE A 108 11.26 8.55 -2.59
CA ILE A 108 11.85 7.81 -1.46
C ILE A 108 12.23 6.40 -1.85
N LEU A 109 11.32 5.68 -2.52
CA LEU A 109 11.56 4.29 -2.91
C LEU A 109 12.68 4.17 -3.94
N LYS A 110 12.83 5.17 -4.81
CA LYS A 110 13.90 5.21 -5.80
C LYS A 110 15.27 5.50 -5.17
N GLU A 111 15.31 6.41 -4.19
CA GLU A 111 16.53 6.81 -3.52
C GLU A 111 17.09 5.75 -2.57
N LYS A 112 16.22 4.95 -1.98
CA LYS A 112 16.62 3.88 -1.06
C LYS A 112 16.95 2.61 -1.84
N GLU A 113 18.22 2.47 -2.20
CA GLU A 113 18.68 1.31 -2.98
C GLU A 113 18.53 -0.02 -2.23
N GLU A 114 18.58 0.03 -0.89
CA GLU A 114 18.47 -1.16 -0.04
C GLU A 114 17.04 -1.69 0.07
N ILE A 115 16.04 -0.90 -0.31
CA ILE A 115 14.63 -1.28 -0.22
C ILE A 115 14.24 -2.10 -1.46
N TYR A 116 13.58 -3.22 -1.21
CA TYR A 116 13.02 -4.04 -2.26
C TYR A 116 11.97 -3.26 -3.07
N LYS A 117 12.09 -3.29 -4.39
CA LYS A 117 11.22 -2.53 -5.29
C LYS A 117 9.92 -3.31 -5.52
N ALA A 118 8.96 -3.15 -4.61
CA ALA A 118 7.67 -3.83 -4.67
C ALA A 118 6.62 -3.03 -5.43
N ILE A 119 6.73 -1.71 -5.47
CA ILE A 119 5.79 -0.84 -6.19
C ILE A 119 6.52 0.27 -6.94
N GLU A 120 5.83 0.83 -7.93
CA GLU A 120 6.29 1.98 -8.70
C GLU A 120 5.10 2.88 -9.02
N TRP A 121 5.28 4.19 -8.85
CA TRP A 121 4.34 5.21 -9.32
C TRP A 121 4.91 5.86 -10.57
N LYS A 122 4.23 5.68 -11.70
CA LYS A 122 4.71 6.16 -13.00
C LYS A 122 3.54 6.37 -13.95
N ASP A 123 3.58 7.45 -14.72
CA ASP A 123 2.59 7.74 -15.77
C ASP A 123 1.14 7.72 -15.26
N GLY A 124 0.92 8.25 -14.05
CA GLY A 124 -0.41 8.32 -13.45
C GLY A 124 -0.97 6.99 -12.95
N LYS A 125 -0.11 6.00 -12.77
CA LYS A 125 -0.50 4.67 -12.29
C LYS A 125 0.43 4.15 -11.20
N VAL A 126 -0.14 3.36 -10.30
CA VAL A 126 0.63 2.57 -9.34
C VAL A 126 0.75 1.16 -9.90
N TYR A 127 1.98 0.69 -10.03
CA TYR A 127 2.29 -0.68 -10.45
C TYR A 127 2.77 -1.46 -9.24
N VAL A 128 2.15 -2.60 -8.97
CA VAL A 128 2.67 -3.55 -8.01
C VAL A 128 3.58 -4.51 -8.77
N LEU A 129 4.87 -4.46 -8.47
CA LEU A 129 5.89 -5.21 -9.23
C LEU A 129 6.03 -6.65 -8.76
N ASP A 130 5.46 -6.98 -7.60
CA ASP A 130 5.54 -8.30 -7.00
C ASP A 130 4.17 -8.72 -6.49
N PRO A 131 3.54 -9.76 -7.07
CA PRO A 131 2.22 -10.23 -6.63
C PRO A 131 2.19 -10.66 -5.16
N LEU A 132 3.28 -11.19 -4.64
CA LEU A 132 3.37 -11.63 -3.25
C LEU A 132 3.35 -10.45 -2.28
N PHE A 133 3.76 -9.27 -2.74
CA PHE A 133 3.63 -8.05 -1.93
C PHE A 133 2.16 -7.70 -1.68
N LEU A 134 1.27 -7.87 -2.66
CA LEU A 134 -0.17 -7.69 -2.44
C LEU A 134 -0.69 -8.66 -1.40
N PHE A 135 -0.25 -9.91 -1.47
CA PHE A 135 -0.62 -10.91 -0.49
C PHE A 135 -0.16 -10.50 0.92
N TYR A 136 1.07 -10.00 1.03
CA TYR A 136 1.60 -9.48 2.30
C TYR A 136 0.77 -8.32 2.83
N LEU A 137 0.41 -7.35 1.99
CA LEU A 137 -0.38 -6.19 2.41
C LEU A 137 -1.72 -6.60 3.02
N ARG A 138 -2.30 -7.67 2.51
CA ARG A 138 -3.62 -8.13 2.95
C ARG A 138 -3.57 -9.05 4.15
N TRP A 139 -2.59 -9.95 4.19
CA TRP A 139 -2.55 -11.05 5.15
C TRP A 139 -1.35 -11.01 6.09
N GLY A 140 -0.21 -10.56 5.59
CA GLY A 140 1.06 -10.61 6.34
C GLY A 140 1.12 -9.66 7.51
N ARG A 141 0.52 -8.50 7.41
CA ARG A 141 0.55 -7.48 8.46
C ARG A 141 -0.30 -7.85 9.67
N MET A 142 -1.27 -8.73 9.50
CA MET A 142 -2.18 -9.13 10.57
C MET A 142 -1.51 -10.01 11.62
N ASN A 143 -0.40 -10.63 11.27
CA ASN A 143 0.33 -11.57 12.13
C ASN A 143 1.64 -11.00 12.68
N GLY A 144 1.89 -9.72 12.41
CA GLY A 144 3.13 -9.05 12.82
C GLY A 144 3.02 -8.14 14.03
#